data_d949cb0de46ac464b433a5b1152a43fc
#
_entry.id   d949cb0de46ac464b433a5b1152a43fc
#
_cell.length_a   1.000
_cell.length_b   1.000
_cell.length_c   1.000
_cell.angle_alpha   90.00
_cell.angle_beta   90.00
_cell.angle_gamma   90.00
#
_symmetry.space_group_name_H-M   'P 1'
#
loop_
_entity.id
_entity.type
_entity.pdbx_description
1 polymer ?
#
loop_
_entity_poly.entity_id
_entity_poly.type
_entity_poly.pdbx_seq_one_letter_code
_entity_poly.pdbx_strand_id
1 'polypeptide(L)'
;IPTSPFVEGGISRAYGHLIGSVRKNLYSAPAIIRALDFTGRTFDGRRIMSRKDNEKKETKPRKTEETSIGREIWEYVKMIAIVVAVVVFVEQVIVINARIPSPSMENTIMTGDQIFGNRLAYVKSDPQRYDIVIFYYPDDEKQKFIKRVIGLPGETVTIRDGKVYINDSTEPLRDDFCPETPVGDFGPYEVPEGCYFMLGDNRNVSKDSRYWLNPYVEKDKIIGKAFLRYWPLNKISLIE
;
A
#
# COMPACT_ATOMS: atom_id res chain seq x y z
N ILE A 1 -5.72 -15.96 28.55
CA ILE A 1 -4.66 -15.70 27.55
C ILE A 1 -4.80 -14.23 27.17
N PRO A 2 -3.80 -13.35 27.39
CA PRO A 2 -3.91 -11.93 27.14
C PRO A 2 -4.01 -11.67 25.64
N THR A 3 -5.04 -10.95 25.21
CA THR A 3 -5.19 -10.44 23.84
C THR A 3 -4.28 -9.23 23.69
N SER A 4 -3.25 -9.37 22.87
CA SER A 4 -2.38 -8.23 22.51
C SER A 4 -3.12 -7.26 21.57
N PRO A 5 -3.16 -5.96 21.84
CA PRO A 5 -3.78 -4.98 20.96
C PRO A 5 -2.95 -4.83 19.68
N PHE A 6 -3.64 -4.46 18.61
CA PHE A 6 -3.04 -4.08 17.32
C PHE A 6 -2.19 -2.82 17.54
N VAL A 7 -0.87 -2.93 17.40
CA VAL A 7 0.04 -1.79 17.53
C VAL A 7 0.32 -1.23 16.14
N GLU A 8 -0.08 0.02 15.90
CA GLU A 8 0.48 0.79 14.78
C GLU A 8 1.98 0.92 15.03
N GLY A 9 2.78 0.16 14.28
CA GLY A 9 4.24 0.21 14.37
C GLY A 9 4.75 1.57 13.95
N GLY A 10 5.26 2.34 14.93
CA GLY A 10 5.84 3.65 14.70
C GLY A 10 7.02 3.58 13.74
N ILE A 11 6.92 4.32 12.65
CA ILE A 11 7.93 4.54 11.59
C ILE A 11 9.09 5.43 12.11
N SER A 12 9.42 5.43 13.39
CA SER A 12 10.41 6.38 13.94
C SER A 12 11.84 5.84 14.07
N ARG A 13 12.13 4.57 13.78
CA ARG A 13 13.49 4.03 14.00
C ARG A 13 14.22 3.45 12.78
N ALA A 14 13.59 3.34 11.61
CA ALA A 14 14.23 2.74 10.44
C ALA A 14 14.94 3.74 9.49
N TYR A 15 14.72 5.02 9.65
CA TYR A 15 15.31 6.03 8.74
C TYR A 15 16.73 6.50 9.10
N GLY A 16 17.26 6.12 10.26
CA GLY A 16 18.60 6.55 10.71
C GLY A 16 19.78 5.84 10.03
N HIS A 17 19.60 4.69 9.42
CA HIS A 17 20.71 3.88 8.90
C HIS A 17 20.87 3.88 7.36
N LEU A 18 19.94 4.47 6.60
CA LEU A 18 20.01 4.43 5.13
C LEU A 18 20.73 5.63 4.49
N ILE A 19 21.06 6.66 5.25
CA ILE A 19 21.73 7.88 4.72
C ILE A 19 23.26 7.71 4.65
N GLY A 20 23.81 6.69 5.29
CA GLY A 20 25.27 6.46 5.36
C GLY A 20 25.92 5.76 4.17
N SER A 21 25.16 5.14 3.27
CA SER A 21 25.73 4.23 2.24
C SER A 21 25.66 4.74 0.78
N VAL A 22 25.13 5.90 0.51
CA VAL A 22 24.97 6.41 -0.87
C VAL A 22 26.11 7.33 -1.31
N ARG A 23 27.16 7.52 -0.50
CA ARG A 23 28.23 8.50 -0.79
C ARG A 23 29.49 7.95 -1.48
N LYS A 24 29.50 6.74 -1.98
CA LYS A 24 30.64 6.21 -2.77
C LYS A 24 30.13 5.43 -3.97
N ASN A 25 29.89 6.07 -5.10
CA ASN A 25 30.04 5.53 -6.45
C ASN A 25 29.30 6.41 -7.48
N LEU A 26 29.85 7.63 -7.70
CA LEU A 26 29.40 8.46 -8.83
C LEU A 26 30.62 9.17 -9.47
N TYR A 27 31.65 8.38 -9.81
CA TYR A 27 32.70 8.83 -10.73
C TYR A 27 33.24 7.61 -11.47
N SER A 28 32.62 7.25 -12.61
CA SER A 28 33.26 6.68 -13.78
C SER A 28 32.20 6.24 -14.80
N ALA A 29 31.94 7.08 -15.76
CA ALA A 29 31.38 6.65 -17.03
C ALA A 29 32.25 7.20 -18.14
N PRO A 30 32.79 6.38 -19.05
CA PRO A 30 33.63 6.85 -20.14
C PRO A 30 32.77 7.38 -21.27
N ALA A 31 33.25 8.50 -21.83
CA ALA A 31 32.78 9.09 -23.05
C ALA A 31 33.00 8.18 -24.25
N ILE A 32 31.94 7.81 -24.96
CA ILE A 32 32.00 7.42 -26.39
C ILE A 32 30.63 7.75 -26.99
N ILE A 33 30.55 8.88 -27.71
CA ILE A 33 29.77 9.02 -28.93
C ILE A 33 30.51 10.03 -29.80
N ARG A 34 31.32 9.54 -30.74
CA ARG A 34 31.74 10.28 -31.92
C ARG A 34 30.69 10.05 -33.00
N ALA A 35 29.96 11.08 -33.32
CA ALA A 35 29.16 11.11 -34.53
C ALA A 35 30.06 11.28 -35.73
N LEU A 36 29.97 10.36 -36.69
CA LEU A 36 30.56 10.42 -38.03
C LEU A 36 29.75 11.42 -38.83
N ASP A 37 30.39 12.46 -39.30
CA ASP A 37 29.85 13.25 -40.39
C ASP A 37 30.75 13.07 -41.61
N PHE A 38 30.17 12.56 -42.67
CA PHE A 38 30.82 12.13 -43.91
C PHE A 38 30.36 13.09 -45.01
N THR A 39 31.06 14.20 -45.21
CA THR A 39 30.98 14.91 -46.49
C THR A 39 32.35 15.47 -46.86
N GLY A 40 32.98 14.73 -47.78
CA GLY A 40 34.21 15.19 -48.43
C GLY A 40 33.94 16.38 -49.34
N ARG A 41 34.69 17.46 -49.15
CA ARG A 41 35.02 18.44 -50.17
C ARG A 41 36.39 18.95 -49.93
N THR A 42 37.27 18.61 -50.85
CA THR A 42 38.58 19.23 -51.12
C THR A 42 38.39 20.68 -51.46
N PHE A 43 39.09 21.56 -50.78
CA PHE A 43 39.17 22.97 -51.20
C PHE A 43 40.60 23.37 -51.43
N ASP A 44 40.80 23.75 -52.72
CA ASP A 44 42.04 24.24 -53.31
C ASP A 44 42.46 25.60 -52.79
N GLY A 45 43.73 25.74 -52.52
CA GLY A 45 44.32 26.98 -52.07
C GLY A 45 44.53 27.95 -53.19
N ARG A 46 44.41 29.18 -52.89
CA ARG A 46 45.03 30.40 -53.44
C ARG A 46 44.06 31.60 -53.48
N ARG A 47 44.20 32.52 -52.60
CA ARG A 47 44.48 33.92 -52.99
C ARG A 47 44.63 34.82 -51.76
N ILE A 48 45.72 35.47 -51.80
CA ILE A 48 46.29 36.51 -50.92
C ILE A 48 45.55 37.84 -51.17
N MET A 49 45.58 38.67 -50.14
CA MET A 49 45.52 40.13 -50.03
C MET A 49 44.23 40.83 -49.62
N SER A 50 44.38 41.39 -48.44
CA SER A 50 44.13 42.80 -48.09
C SER A 50 42.71 43.32 -48.09
N ARG A 51 42.20 43.54 -46.91
CA ARG A 51 41.61 44.84 -46.52
C ARG A 51 41.47 44.92 -45.01
N LYS A 52 42.13 45.90 -44.40
CA LYS A 52 41.83 46.45 -43.10
C LYS A 52 40.49 47.14 -43.20
N ASP A 53 39.52 46.72 -42.48
CA ASP A 53 38.48 47.58 -42.01
C ASP A 53 38.11 47.17 -40.57
N ASN A 54 38.31 48.13 -39.69
CA ASN A 54 38.01 48.13 -38.27
C ASN A 54 36.49 48.06 -38.10
N GLU A 55 35.93 46.92 -37.83
CA GLU A 55 34.65 46.84 -37.18
C GLU A 55 34.82 46.32 -35.72
N LYS A 56 34.75 47.29 -34.84
CA LYS A 56 34.61 47.10 -33.40
C LYS A 56 33.28 46.39 -33.17
N LYS A 57 33.24 45.07 -33.26
CA LYS A 57 32.13 44.30 -32.73
C LYS A 57 32.18 44.41 -31.22
N GLU A 58 31.35 45.27 -30.67
CA GLU A 58 30.99 45.24 -29.27
C GLU A 58 30.41 43.84 -28.95
N THR A 59 31.23 42.97 -28.42
CA THR A 59 30.79 41.76 -27.79
C THR A 59 30.01 42.17 -26.54
N LYS A 60 28.66 42.21 -26.63
CA LYS A 60 27.81 42.26 -25.46
C LYS A 60 28.29 41.17 -24.49
N PRO A 61 28.55 41.49 -23.23
CA PRO A 61 28.92 40.48 -22.26
C PRO A 61 27.78 39.50 -22.19
N ARG A 62 28.07 38.23 -22.50
CA ARG A 62 27.20 37.10 -22.22
C ARG A 62 26.96 37.15 -20.71
N LYS A 63 25.77 37.59 -20.29
CA LYS A 63 25.34 37.42 -18.91
C LYS A 63 25.45 35.93 -18.61
N THR A 64 26.53 35.52 -17.98
CA THR A 64 26.59 34.28 -17.24
C THR A 64 25.48 34.40 -16.21
N GLU A 65 24.37 33.69 -16.41
CA GLU A 65 23.41 33.47 -15.35
C GLU A 65 24.14 32.69 -14.26
N GLU A 66 24.70 33.43 -13.30
CA GLU A 66 25.07 32.84 -12.02
C GLU A 66 23.76 32.35 -11.41
N THR A 67 23.39 31.10 -11.73
CA THR A 67 22.37 30.42 -11.01
C THR A 67 22.85 30.34 -9.57
N SER A 68 22.31 31.22 -8.74
CA SER A 68 22.66 31.24 -7.31
C SER A 68 22.42 29.84 -6.75
N ILE A 69 23.50 29.22 -6.23
CA ILE A 69 23.44 27.89 -5.56
C ILE A 69 22.28 27.83 -4.60
N GLY A 70 21.94 28.94 -3.94
CA GLY A 70 20.78 29.04 -3.07
C GLY A 70 19.43 28.81 -3.79
N ARG A 71 19.33 29.22 -5.07
CA ARG A 71 18.10 29.02 -5.86
C ARG A 71 17.96 27.57 -6.30
N GLU A 72 19.06 26.92 -6.66
CA GLU A 72 19.04 25.47 -6.97
C GLU A 72 18.69 24.64 -5.73
N ILE A 73 19.31 24.93 -4.59
CA ILE A 73 18.97 24.27 -3.32
C ILE A 73 17.49 24.45 -3.00
N TRP A 74 16.95 25.66 -3.20
CA TRP A 74 15.54 25.94 -2.94
C TRP A 74 14.60 25.14 -3.85
N GLU A 75 14.94 24.92 -5.11
CA GLU A 75 14.17 24.08 -6.02
C GLU A 75 14.15 22.61 -5.56
N TYR A 76 15.31 22.07 -5.12
CA TYR A 76 15.37 20.72 -4.53
C TYR A 76 14.55 20.61 -3.25
N VAL A 77 14.60 21.60 -2.37
CA VAL A 77 13.81 21.62 -1.14
C VAL A 77 12.30 21.58 -1.44
N LYS A 78 11.85 22.40 -2.40
CA LYS A 78 10.45 22.37 -2.84
C LYS A 78 10.06 21.02 -3.41
N MET A 79 10.89 20.42 -4.26
CA MET A 79 10.64 19.11 -4.84
C MET A 79 10.50 18.03 -3.74
N ILE A 80 11.43 18.01 -2.78
CA ILE A 80 11.37 17.07 -1.66
C ILE A 80 10.12 17.30 -0.82
N ALA A 81 9.79 18.56 -0.53
CA ALA A 81 8.57 18.88 0.24
C ALA A 81 7.29 18.40 -0.46
N ILE A 82 7.21 18.54 -1.79
CA ILE A 82 6.07 18.04 -2.58
C ILE A 82 6.01 16.51 -2.51
N VAL A 83 7.14 15.82 -2.69
CA VAL A 83 7.18 14.35 -2.61
C VAL A 83 6.74 13.87 -1.23
N VAL A 84 7.25 14.48 -0.16
CA VAL A 84 6.85 14.14 1.21
C VAL A 84 5.35 14.38 1.42
N ALA A 85 4.84 15.52 0.95
CA ALA A 85 3.40 15.83 1.06
C ALA A 85 2.54 14.80 0.31
N VAL A 86 2.94 14.37 -0.89
CA VAL A 86 2.24 13.34 -1.67
C VAL A 86 2.28 11.99 -0.95
N VAL A 87 3.43 11.57 -0.42
CA VAL A 87 3.55 10.31 0.32
C VAL A 87 2.65 10.31 1.55
N VAL A 88 2.70 11.38 2.36
CA VAL A 88 1.84 11.54 3.54
C VAL A 88 0.36 11.52 3.14
N PHE A 89 -0.02 12.20 2.06
CA PHE A 89 -1.39 12.18 1.56
C PHE A 89 -1.84 10.77 1.19
N VAL A 90 -1.03 10.03 0.43
CA VAL A 90 -1.35 8.65 0.04
C VAL A 90 -1.50 7.74 1.26
N GLU A 91 -0.59 7.81 2.23
CA GLU A 91 -0.66 7.00 3.45
C GLU A 91 -1.85 7.35 4.35
N GLN A 92 -2.23 8.63 4.42
CA GLN A 92 -3.34 9.05 5.28
C GLN A 92 -4.72 8.81 4.64
N VAL A 93 -4.83 8.95 3.32
CA VAL A 93 -6.13 9.00 2.63
C VAL A 93 -6.43 7.71 1.87
N ILE A 94 -5.42 7.07 1.26
CA ILE A 94 -5.64 5.99 0.30
C ILE A 94 -5.27 4.63 0.89
N VAL A 95 -4.11 4.53 1.56
CA VAL A 95 -3.52 3.25 1.95
C VAL A 95 -3.56 3.05 3.45
N ILE A 96 -3.89 1.84 3.87
CA ILE A 96 -3.71 1.36 5.24
C ILE A 96 -2.48 0.47 5.23
N ASN A 97 -1.49 0.79 6.06
CA ASN A 97 -0.36 -0.09 6.32
C ASN A 97 -0.61 -0.82 7.65
N ALA A 98 -0.65 -2.15 7.62
CA ALA A 98 -0.94 -2.95 8.79
C ALA A 98 0.03 -4.13 8.93
N ARG A 99 0.48 -4.37 10.17
CA ARG A 99 1.21 -5.58 10.55
C ARG A 99 0.26 -6.53 11.26
N ILE A 100 0.33 -7.81 10.93
CA ILE A 100 -0.55 -8.84 11.47
C ILE A 100 0.03 -9.41 12.78
N PRO A 101 -0.58 -9.16 13.94
CA PRO A 101 -0.04 -9.61 15.23
C PRO A 101 -0.58 -10.97 15.66
N SER A 102 -1.63 -11.51 15.05
CA SER A 102 -2.35 -12.69 15.52
C SER A 102 -2.59 -13.73 14.44
N PRO A 103 -2.73 -15.00 14.82
CA PRO A 103 -2.93 -16.11 13.87
C PRO A 103 -4.36 -16.26 13.34
N SER A 104 -5.26 -15.34 13.62
CA SER A 104 -6.71 -15.49 13.31
C SER A 104 -7.04 -15.58 11.81
N MET A 105 -6.14 -15.13 10.93
CA MET A 105 -6.26 -15.17 9.47
C MET A 105 -5.21 -16.08 8.83
N GLU A 106 -4.53 -16.92 9.63
CA GLU A 106 -3.53 -17.87 9.11
C GLU A 106 -4.19 -18.82 8.11
N ASN A 107 -3.38 -19.26 7.19
CA ASN A 107 -3.59 -19.81 5.86
C ASN A 107 -3.65 -18.74 4.77
N THR A 108 -4.39 -17.65 4.94
CA THR A 108 -4.43 -16.54 3.98
C THR A 108 -3.38 -15.47 4.31
N ILE A 109 -3.35 -15.02 5.57
CA ILE A 109 -2.42 -13.99 6.05
C ILE A 109 -1.78 -14.50 7.33
N MET A 110 -0.44 -14.61 7.33
CA MET A 110 0.32 -15.20 8.43
C MET A 110 0.66 -14.16 9.50
N THR A 111 0.83 -14.63 10.72
CA THR A 111 1.37 -13.80 11.80
C THR A 111 2.73 -13.21 11.41
N GLY A 112 2.88 -11.91 11.57
CA GLY A 112 4.09 -11.16 11.19
C GLY A 112 4.08 -10.59 9.77
N ASP A 113 3.13 -10.98 8.91
CA ASP A 113 2.97 -10.38 7.60
C ASP A 113 2.68 -8.88 7.72
N GLN A 114 3.11 -8.11 6.71
CA GLN A 114 2.73 -6.72 6.54
C GLN A 114 1.93 -6.57 5.24
N ILE A 115 0.82 -5.89 5.35
CA ILE A 115 -0.16 -5.78 4.28
C ILE A 115 -0.54 -4.34 4.00
N PHE A 116 -0.97 -4.10 2.75
CA PHE A 116 -1.66 -2.87 2.39
C PHE A 116 -3.16 -3.12 2.27
N GLY A 117 -3.93 -2.17 2.81
CA GLY A 117 -5.36 -2.06 2.63
C GLY A 117 -5.72 -0.80 1.85
N ASN A 118 -6.84 -0.84 1.10
CA ASN A 118 -7.39 0.29 0.37
C ASN A 118 -8.52 0.94 1.19
N ARG A 119 -8.30 2.17 1.67
CA ARG A 119 -9.32 2.95 2.40
C ARG A 119 -10.51 3.33 1.54
N LEU A 120 -10.29 3.51 0.25
CA LEU A 120 -11.31 3.99 -0.68
C LEU A 120 -12.20 2.88 -1.24
N ALA A 121 -11.93 1.60 -0.86
CA ALA A 121 -12.63 0.45 -1.42
C ALA A 121 -14.14 0.55 -1.30
N TYR A 122 -14.64 1.09 -0.19
CA TYR A 122 -16.06 1.11 0.12
C TYR A 122 -16.70 2.51 0.14
N VAL A 123 -16.04 3.50 -0.46
CA VAL A 123 -16.59 4.86 -0.59
C VAL A 123 -17.80 4.90 -1.55
N LYS A 124 -17.77 4.05 -2.60
CA LYS A 124 -18.82 3.97 -3.63
C LYS A 124 -19.45 2.58 -3.77
N SER A 125 -19.04 1.64 -2.96
CA SER A 125 -19.50 0.25 -2.99
C SER A 125 -19.71 -0.27 -1.58
N ASP A 126 -20.33 -1.42 -1.47
CA ASP A 126 -20.46 -2.14 -0.21
C ASP A 126 -19.44 -3.28 -0.12
N PRO A 127 -19.00 -3.65 1.09
CA PRO A 127 -18.25 -4.87 1.32
C PRO A 127 -18.98 -6.08 0.73
N GLN A 128 -18.21 -6.91 0.02
CA GLN A 128 -18.74 -8.12 -0.59
C GLN A 128 -18.38 -9.34 0.25
N ARG A 129 -19.16 -10.41 0.10
CA ARG A 129 -18.84 -11.70 0.73
C ARG A 129 -17.43 -12.15 0.31
N TYR A 130 -16.67 -12.62 1.27
CA TYR A 130 -15.26 -13.02 1.19
C TYR A 130 -14.24 -11.89 1.14
N ASP A 131 -14.62 -10.63 1.07
CA ASP A 131 -13.67 -9.53 1.23
C ASP A 131 -12.94 -9.64 2.58
N ILE A 132 -11.64 -9.49 2.58
CA ILE A 132 -10.86 -9.36 3.80
C ILE A 132 -10.77 -7.89 4.16
N VAL A 133 -11.34 -7.52 5.30
CA VAL A 133 -11.51 -6.13 5.70
C VAL A 133 -10.78 -5.81 7.00
N ILE A 134 -10.31 -4.57 7.08
CA ILE A 134 -9.75 -3.98 8.29
C ILE A 134 -10.81 -3.06 8.87
N PHE A 135 -11.11 -3.20 10.16
CA PHE A 135 -12.21 -2.48 10.81
C PHE A 135 -11.93 -2.24 12.29
N TYR A 136 -12.69 -1.35 12.91
CA TYR A 136 -12.68 -1.15 14.34
C TYR A 136 -13.46 -2.25 15.05
N TYR A 137 -12.88 -2.84 16.10
CA TYR A 137 -13.49 -3.93 16.85
C TYR A 137 -14.76 -3.43 17.56
N PRO A 138 -15.93 -4.07 17.38
CA PRO A 138 -17.21 -3.56 17.88
C PRO A 138 -17.29 -3.39 19.40
N ASP A 139 -16.63 -4.27 20.17
CA ASP A 139 -16.65 -4.21 21.63
C ASP A 139 -15.56 -3.26 22.22
N ASP A 140 -14.57 -2.84 21.40
CA ASP A 140 -13.55 -1.87 21.75
C ASP A 140 -12.96 -1.19 20.50
N GLU A 141 -13.53 -0.08 20.10
CA GLU A 141 -13.12 0.68 18.90
C GLU A 141 -11.68 1.23 18.93
N LYS A 142 -10.97 1.11 20.03
CA LYS A 142 -9.53 1.44 20.07
C LYS A 142 -8.68 0.39 19.37
N GLN A 143 -9.22 -0.80 19.16
CA GLN A 143 -8.55 -1.91 18.50
C GLN A 143 -9.02 -2.02 17.05
N LYS A 144 -8.07 -2.35 16.16
CA LYS A 144 -8.36 -2.65 14.76
C LYS A 144 -8.19 -4.16 14.54
N PHE A 145 -9.16 -4.75 13.89
CA PHE A 145 -9.15 -6.16 13.55
C PHE A 145 -9.14 -6.35 12.04
N ILE A 146 -8.71 -7.53 11.62
CA ILE A 146 -8.80 -7.99 10.24
C ILE A 146 -9.52 -9.34 10.22
N LYS A 147 -10.58 -9.43 9.41
CA LYS A 147 -11.39 -10.64 9.25
C LYS A 147 -11.96 -10.69 7.84
N ARG A 148 -12.53 -11.84 7.51
CA ARG A 148 -13.27 -12.07 6.26
C ARG A 148 -14.75 -11.81 6.47
N VAL A 149 -15.36 -11.08 5.53
CA VAL A 149 -16.81 -10.87 5.48
C VAL A 149 -17.50 -12.18 5.11
N ILE A 150 -18.40 -12.66 5.96
CA ILE A 150 -19.14 -13.90 5.73
C ILE A 150 -20.64 -13.64 5.62
N GLY A 151 -21.25 -12.93 6.56
CA GLY A 151 -22.66 -12.53 6.49
C GLY A 151 -22.80 -11.11 5.96
N LEU A 152 -23.74 -10.92 5.05
CA LEU A 152 -24.11 -9.62 4.48
C LEU A 152 -25.36 -9.07 5.16
N PRO A 153 -25.67 -7.77 5.03
CA PRO A 153 -26.87 -7.17 5.59
C PRO A 153 -28.16 -7.93 5.21
N GLY A 154 -29.04 -8.16 6.19
CA GLY A 154 -30.30 -8.87 6.02
C GLY A 154 -30.21 -10.39 5.94
N GLU A 155 -29.00 -10.96 6.06
CA GLU A 155 -28.83 -12.41 6.01
C GLU A 155 -28.81 -13.04 7.40
N THR A 156 -29.21 -14.33 7.46
CA THR A 156 -29.04 -15.16 8.63
C THR A 156 -27.87 -16.11 8.45
N VAL A 157 -26.91 -16.06 9.37
CA VAL A 157 -25.71 -16.91 9.35
C VAL A 157 -25.88 -18.03 10.37
N THR A 158 -25.75 -19.27 9.94
CA THR A 158 -25.77 -20.46 10.82
C THR A 158 -24.50 -21.27 10.55
N ILE A 159 -23.84 -21.70 11.62
CA ILE A 159 -22.67 -22.58 11.56
C ILE A 159 -23.06 -23.90 12.23
N ARG A 160 -23.00 -24.99 11.48
CA ARG A 160 -23.28 -26.35 11.95
C ARG A 160 -22.36 -27.36 11.28
N ASP A 161 -21.95 -28.36 12.01
CA ASP A 161 -21.02 -29.40 11.53
C ASP A 161 -19.77 -28.82 10.87
N GLY A 162 -19.26 -27.70 11.41
CA GLY A 162 -18.08 -27.01 10.90
C GLY A 162 -18.28 -26.27 9.58
N LYS A 163 -19.49 -26.10 9.08
CA LYS A 163 -19.83 -25.44 7.81
C LYS A 163 -20.72 -24.23 8.03
N VAL A 164 -20.55 -23.21 7.19
CA VAL A 164 -21.35 -21.99 7.24
C VAL A 164 -22.50 -22.07 6.24
N TYR A 165 -23.68 -21.73 6.68
CA TYR A 165 -24.90 -21.66 5.88
C TYR A 165 -25.48 -20.25 5.95
N ILE A 166 -26.02 -19.77 4.83
CA ILE A 166 -26.70 -18.47 4.74
C ILE A 166 -28.19 -18.69 4.52
N ASN A 167 -29.00 -18.03 5.31
CA ASN A 167 -30.45 -18.17 5.32
C ASN A 167 -30.83 -19.65 5.53
N ASP A 168 -31.82 -20.12 4.80
CA ASP A 168 -32.29 -21.52 4.87
C ASP A 168 -31.58 -22.41 3.81
N SER A 169 -30.41 -22.02 3.31
CA SER A 169 -29.68 -22.80 2.30
C SER A 169 -29.32 -24.19 2.83
N THR A 170 -29.52 -25.22 2.01
CA THR A 170 -29.03 -26.57 2.27
C THR A 170 -27.56 -26.74 1.83
N GLU A 171 -27.06 -25.85 0.97
CA GLU A 171 -25.70 -25.86 0.50
C GLU A 171 -24.84 -24.94 1.39
N PRO A 172 -23.70 -25.41 1.92
CA PRO A 172 -22.81 -24.56 2.69
C PRO A 172 -22.09 -23.56 1.80
N LEU A 173 -21.64 -22.45 2.40
CA LEU A 173 -20.72 -21.53 1.73
C LEU A 173 -19.40 -22.23 1.42
N ARG A 174 -18.74 -21.77 0.35
CA ARG A 174 -17.36 -22.12 0.03
C ARG A 174 -16.44 -21.70 1.17
N ASP A 175 -15.55 -22.58 1.60
CA ASP A 175 -14.69 -22.38 2.77
C ASP A 175 -13.29 -22.97 2.56
N ASP A 176 -12.82 -22.98 1.32
CA ASP A 176 -11.54 -23.54 0.86
C ASP A 176 -10.31 -22.81 1.44
N PHE A 177 -10.48 -21.59 1.97
CA PHE A 177 -9.48 -20.87 2.74
C PHE A 177 -9.37 -21.33 4.20
N CYS A 178 -10.28 -22.19 4.68
CA CYS A 178 -10.30 -22.75 6.02
C CYS A 178 -9.95 -24.24 5.95
N PRO A 179 -8.67 -24.64 6.10
CA PRO A 179 -8.25 -26.04 5.91
C PRO A 179 -8.65 -26.96 7.04
N GLU A 180 -8.91 -26.41 8.24
CA GLU A 180 -9.33 -27.18 9.39
C GLU A 180 -10.85 -27.16 9.55
N THR A 181 -11.44 -28.28 9.92
CA THR A 181 -12.87 -28.31 10.25
C THR A 181 -13.12 -27.48 11.50
N PRO A 182 -13.93 -26.41 11.42
CA PRO A 182 -14.29 -25.59 12.56
C PRO A 182 -15.03 -26.41 13.61
N VAL A 183 -14.75 -26.16 14.89
CA VAL A 183 -15.36 -26.82 16.02
C VAL A 183 -16.49 -25.95 16.57
N GLY A 184 -17.66 -26.58 16.87
CA GLY A 184 -18.82 -25.96 17.48
C GLY A 184 -19.87 -25.49 16.49
N ASP A 185 -21.09 -25.43 16.97
CA ASP A 185 -22.26 -24.92 16.26
C ASP A 185 -22.60 -23.53 16.79
N PHE A 186 -22.93 -22.61 15.91
CA PHE A 186 -23.18 -21.21 16.26
C PHE A 186 -24.35 -20.64 15.46
N GLY A 187 -25.08 -19.73 16.05
CA GLY A 187 -26.19 -19.03 15.40
C GLY A 187 -27.56 -19.64 15.77
N PRO A 188 -28.63 -19.31 15.05
CA PRO A 188 -28.61 -18.37 13.93
C PRO A 188 -28.25 -16.93 14.35
N TYR A 189 -27.52 -16.21 13.49
CA TYR A 189 -27.23 -14.79 13.65
C TYR A 189 -27.93 -14.01 12.53
N GLU A 190 -28.91 -13.19 12.88
CA GLU A 190 -29.59 -12.32 11.93
C GLU A 190 -28.78 -11.04 11.78
N VAL A 191 -28.14 -10.85 10.62
CA VAL A 191 -27.27 -9.69 10.34
C VAL A 191 -28.14 -8.46 10.07
N PRO A 192 -28.05 -7.40 10.89
CA PRO A 192 -28.85 -6.21 10.69
C PRO A 192 -28.46 -5.48 9.38
N GLU A 193 -29.38 -4.65 8.87
CA GLU A 193 -29.10 -3.76 7.73
C GLU A 193 -27.89 -2.88 8.02
N GLY A 194 -27.01 -2.74 7.04
CA GLY A 194 -25.76 -1.97 7.16
C GLY A 194 -24.67 -2.60 8.00
N CYS A 195 -24.89 -3.83 8.51
CA CYS A 195 -23.93 -4.58 9.31
C CYS A 195 -23.41 -5.82 8.57
N TYR A 196 -22.30 -6.36 9.07
CA TYR A 196 -21.61 -7.51 8.51
C TYR A 196 -21.21 -8.49 9.61
N PHE A 197 -21.27 -9.79 9.30
CA PHE A 197 -20.78 -10.85 10.16
C PHE A 197 -19.41 -11.32 9.69
N MET A 198 -18.43 -11.33 10.59
CA MET A 198 -17.03 -11.53 10.28
C MET A 198 -16.49 -12.84 10.85
N LEU A 199 -15.77 -13.61 10.05
CA LEU A 199 -15.02 -14.78 10.52
C LEU A 199 -13.52 -14.66 10.20
N GLY A 200 -12.70 -15.24 11.06
CA GLY A 200 -11.31 -15.49 10.73
C GLY A 200 -11.13 -16.74 9.91
N ASP A 201 -10.13 -16.82 9.06
CA ASP A 201 -9.82 -17.99 8.23
C ASP A 201 -9.30 -19.15 9.10
N ASN A 202 -8.56 -18.84 10.16
CA ASN A 202 -8.19 -19.82 11.20
C ASN A 202 -9.32 -19.93 12.22
N ARG A 203 -10.38 -20.65 11.85
CA ARG A 203 -11.66 -20.75 12.59
C ARG A 203 -11.52 -21.16 14.05
N ASN A 204 -10.62 -22.09 14.35
CA ASN A 204 -10.47 -22.67 15.69
C ASN A 204 -9.69 -21.77 16.66
N VAL A 205 -8.96 -20.78 16.14
CA VAL A 205 -8.15 -19.84 16.94
C VAL A 205 -8.71 -18.42 16.91
N SER A 206 -9.54 -18.10 15.92
CA SER A 206 -10.06 -16.76 15.72
C SER A 206 -11.09 -16.36 16.79
N LYS A 207 -10.86 -15.21 17.41
CA LYS A 207 -11.91 -14.47 18.12
C LYS A 207 -12.59 -13.55 17.10
N ASP A 208 -13.77 -13.92 16.66
CA ASP A 208 -14.56 -13.23 15.64
C ASP A 208 -16.03 -13.10 16.07
N SER A 209 -16.91 -12.78 15.15
CA SER A 209 -18.34 -12.54 15.40
C SER A 209 -19.03 -13.61 16.23
N ARG A 210 -18.53 -14.83 16.23
CA ARG A 210 -19.08 -15.94 17.05
C ARG A 210 -18.91 -15.72 18.55
N TYR A 211 -17.92 -14.93 18.95
CA TYR A 211 -17.48 -14.79 20.35
C TYR A 211 -17.55 -13.37 20.88
N TRP A 212 -17.91 -12.38 20.05
CA TRP A 212 -18.03 -10.99 20.48
C TRP A 212 -19.37 -10.74 21.17
N LEU A 213 -19.41 -9.71 22.04
CA LEU A 213 -20.65 -9.24 22.67
C LEU A 213 -21.58 -8.64 21.63
N ASN A 214 -21.03 -7.78 20.75
CA ASN A 214 -21.69 -7.33 19.54
C ASN A 214 -21.13 -8.12 18.34
N PRO A 215 -21.86 -9.11 17.81
CA PRO A 215 -21.35 -9.96 16.72
C PRO A 215 -21.28 -9.26 15.37
N TYR A 216 -21.72 -8.02 15.26
CA TYR A 216 -21.88 -7.34 13.99
C TYR A 216 -20.94 -6.13 13.87
N VAL A 217 -20.40 -5.94 12.67
CA VAL A 217 -19.57 -4.78 12.31
C VAL A 217 -20.38 -3.88 11.41
N GLU A 218 -20.62 -2.66 11.84
CA GLU A 218 -21.25 -1.62 11.03
C GLU A 218 -20.37 -1.20 9.87
N LYS A 219 -20.98 -0.84 8.72
CA LYS A 219 -20.23 -0.43 7.52
C LYS A 219 -19.27 0.72 7.77
N ASP A 220 -19.67 1.70 8.57
CA ASP A 220 -18.86 2.90 8.90
C ASP A 220 -17.62 2.59 9.77
N LYS A 221 -17.61 1.42 10.43
CA LYS A 221 -16.47 0.92 11.20
C LYS A 221 -15.44 0.18 10.31
N ILE A 222 -15.80 -0.12 9.05
CA ILE A 222 -14.88 -0.76 8.09
C ILE A 222 -13.98 0.31 7.47
N ILE A 223 -12.71 0.27 7.79
CA ILE A 223 -11.72 1.27 7.36
C ILE A 223 -11.04 0.96 6.04
N GLY A 224 -11.17 -0.26 5.52
CA GLY A 224 -10.70 -0.60 4.17
C GLY A 224 -10.60 -2.10 3.90
N LYS A 225 -10.33 -2.42 2.63
CA LYS A 225 -10.13 -3.78 2.11
C LYS A 225 -8.64 -4.11 2.02
N ALA A 226 -8.21 -5.22 2.61
CA ALA A 226 -6.87 -5.75 2.40
C ALA A 226 -6.71 -6.21 0.94
N PHE A 227 -5.57 -5.91 0.31
CA PHE A 227 -5.38 -6.26 -1.10
C PHE A 227 -3.98 -6.76 -1.46
N LEU A 228 -2.96 -6.44 -0.67
CA LEU A 228 -1.57 -6.80 -0.98
C LEU A 228 -0.81 -7.16 0.29
N ARG A 229 -0.21 -8.34 0.32
CA ARG A 229 0.86 -8.67 1.26
C ARG A 229 2.19 -8.26 0.63
N TYR A 230 2.92 -7.33 1.25
CA TYR A 230 4.20 -6.83 0.74
C TYR A 230 5.41 -7.30 1.53
N TRP A 231 5.21 -7.84 2.72
CA TRP A 231 6.26 -8.43 3.55
C TRP A 231 5.78 -9.76 4.16
N PRO A 232 6.65 -10.77 4.21
CA PRO A 232 8.06 -10.79 3.78
C PRO A 232 8.20 -10.78 2.25
N LEU A 233 9.32 -10.22 1.74
CA LEU A 233 9.54 -9.97 0.31
C LEU A 233 9.45 -11.24 -0.57
N ASN A 234 9.79 -12.40 -0.01
CA ASN A 234 9.68 -13.69 -0.69
C ASN A 234 8.25 -14.26 -0.77
N LYS A 235 7.26 -13.54 -0.18
CA LYS A 235 5.84 -13.95 -0.15
C LYS A 235 4.91 -12.83 -0.61
N ILE A 236 5.42 -11.87 -1.41
CA ILE A 236 4.57 -10.81 -1.98
C ILE A 236 3.46 -11.45 -2.80
N SER A 237 2.20 -11.11 -2.49
CA SER A 237 1.03 -11.65 -3.19
C SER A 237 -0.19 -10.76 -3.00
N LEU A 238 -1.11 -10.80 -3.96
CA LEU A 238 -2.45 -10.25 -3.76
C LEU A 238 -3.18 -11.07 -2.69
N ILE A 239 -4.07 -10.43 -1.98
CA ILE A 239 -4.95 -11.01 -0.95
C ILE A 239 -6.35 -11.04 -1.55
N GLU A 240 -6.93 -12.24 -1.64
CA GLU A 240 -8.26 -12.51 -2.19
C GLU A 240 -9.14 -13.23 -1.16
#